data_3ea8f93927424f58396890fd02722d56
#
_entry.id   3ea8f93927424f58396890fd02722d56
#
_cell.length_a   1.000
_cell.length_b   1.000
_cell.length_c   1.000
_cell.angle_alpha   90.00
_cell.angle_beta   90.00
_cell.angle_gamma   90.00
#
_symmetry.space_group_name_H-M   'P 1'
#
loop_
_entity.id
_entity.type
_entity.pdbx_description
1 polymer ?
#
loop_
_entity_poly.entity_id
_entity_poly.type
_entity_poly.pdbx_seq_one_letter_code
_entity_poly.pdbx_strand_id
1 'polypeptide(L)'
;MLDQVLAEILGCEDALLRYNFMSGTPALTVALFGVLRPGDRMVSLTGLPYDTLHGVIGLGQKEEVSGSLKDFGVQYEQLDLLEDGKVNYEGIPQAVKGAKVAYIQRSRGYSLRPSLFVEDIERIVGLVRSVNPEAIIMVDNCYGEFVQ
;
A
#
# COMPACT_ATOMS: atom_id res chain seq x y z
N MET A 1 9.72 3.41 -24.38
CA MET A 1 11.20 3.52 -24.23
C MET A 1 11.61 3.80 -22.78
N LEU A 2 11.19 4.91 -22.11
CA LEU A 2 11.55 5.13 -20.70
C LEU A 2 10.96 4.09 -19.75
N ASP A 3 9.72 3.70 -19.94
CA ASP A 3 9.08 2.66 -19.13
C ASP A 3 9.84 1.33 -19.23
N GLN A 4 10.27 0.94 -20.43
CA GLN A 4 11.05 -0.28 -20.64
C GLN A 4 12.42 -0.23 -19.94
N VAL A 5 13.11 0.90 -20.03
CA VAL A 5 14.41 1.09 -19.35
C VAL A 5 14.23 0.99 -17.84
N LEU A 6 13.16 1.61 -17.29
CA LEU A 6 12.87 1.52 -15.87
C LEU A 6 12.51 0.10 -15.44
N ALA A 7 11.69 -0.60 -16.23
CA ALA A 7 11.35 -1.99 -15.96
C ALA A 7 12.58 -2.90 -15.94
N GLU A 8 13.51 -2.71 -16.89
CA GLU A 8 14.80 -3.44 -16.93
C GLU A 8 15.68 -3.15 -15.70
N ILE A 9 15.80 -1.87 -15.31
CA ILE A 9 16.59 -1.48 -14.13
C ILE A 9 16.03 -2.08 -12.85
N LEU A 10 14.70 -2.09 -12.70
CA LEU A 10 14.02 -2.59 -11.50
C LEU A 10 13.74 -4.10 -11.54
N GLY A 11 13.98 -4.76 -12.68
CA GLY A 11 13.74 -6.19 -12.85
C GLY A 11 12.25 -6.56 -12.78
N CYS A 12 11.35 -5.68 -13.22
CA CYS A 12 9.90 -5.89 -13.22
C CYS A 12 9.35 -6.07 -14.64
N GLU A 13 8.13 -6.60 -14.76
CA GLU A 13 7.49 -6.90 -16.04
C GLU A 13 7.13 -5.64 -16.81
N ASP A 14 6.75 -4.57 -16.11
CA ASP A 14 6.38 -3.29 -16.73
C ASP A 14 6.60 -2.14 -15.76
N ALA A 15 6.70 -0.93 -16.29
CA ALA A 15 6.83 0.30 -15.53
C ALA A 15 6.04 1.43 -16.18
N LEU A 16 5.56 2.34 -15.37
CA LEU A 16 4.85 3.53 -15.81
C LEU A 16 5.51 4.79 -15.24
N LEU A 17 6.36 5.42 -16.05
CA LEU A 17 7.02 6.68 -15.70
C LEU A 17 6.38 7.84 -16.46
N ARG A 18 5.77 8.76 -15.73
CA ARG A 18 5.11 9.94 -16.33
C ARG A 18 5.49 11.21 -15.57
N TYR A 19 5.80 12.26 -16.31
CA TYR A 19 6.13 13.57 -15.73
C TYR A 19 4.96 14.22 -14.96
N ASN A 20 3.73 13.76 -15.20
CA ASN A 20 2.54 14.22 -14.48
C ASN A 20 2.50 13.73 -13.01
N PHE A 21 3.25 12.69 -12.68
CA PHE A 21 3.39 12.25 -11.29
C PHE A 21 4.45 13.09 -10.58
N MET A 22 4.01 14.20 -10.01
CA MET A 22 4.88 15.18 -9.35
C MET A 22 5.44 14.69 -8.00
N SER A 23 4.84 13.66 -7.42
CA SER A 23 5.26 13.04 -6.15
C SER A 23 4.64 11.65 -5.98
N GLY A 24 4.98 10.95 -4.89
CA GLY A 24 4.44 9.62 -4.59
C GLY A 24 2.93 9.61 -4.37
N THR A 25 2.37 10.60 -3.68
CA THR A 25 0.93 10.62 -3.36
C THR A 25 0.03 10.59 -4.61
N PRO A 26 0.23 11.41 -5.66
CA PRO A 26 -0.54 11.28 -6.90
C PRO A 26 -0.37 9.91 -7.58
N ALA A 27 0.82 9.32 -7.55
CA ALA A 27 1.05 8.00 -8.13
C ALA A 27 0.27 6.92 -7.37
N LEU A 28 0.33 6.91 -6.05
CA LEU A 28 -0.45 6.00 -5.20
C LEU A 28 -1.96 6.22 -5.37
N THR A 29 -2.40 7.47 -5.46
CA THR A 29 -3.82 7.82 -5.70
C THR A 29 -4.31 7.19 -6.99
N VAL A 30 -3.61 7.41 -8.10
CA VAL A 30 -3.99 6.86 -9.41
C VAL A 30 -3.99 5.33 -9.38
N ALA A 31 -2.98 4.72 -8.76
CA ALA A 31 -2.91 3.27 -8.63
C ALA A 31 -4.09 2.70 -7.82
N LEU A 32 -4.41 3.29 -6.66
CA LEU A 32 -5.51 2.84 -5.82
C LEU A 32 -6.87 2.99 -6.51
N PHE A 33 -7.18 4.16 -7.09
CA PHE A 33 -8.40 4.38 -7.85
C PHE A 33 -8.45 3.54 -9.14
N GLY A 34 -7.29 3.17 -9.69
CA GLY A 34 -7.18 2.30 -10.86
C GLY A 34 -7.64 0.87 -10.57
N VAL A 35 -7.38 0.35 -9.38
CA VAL A 35 -7.62 -1.07 -9.03
C VAL A 35 -8.83 -1.29 -8.12
N LEU A 36 -9.26 -0.29 -7.36
CA LEU A 36 -10.38 -0.37 -6.42
C LEU A 36 -11.69 0.11 -7.06
N ARG A 37 -12.78 -0.55 -6.71
CA ARG A 37 -14.15 -0.22 -7.13
C ARG A 37 -15.06 -0.09 -5.91
N PRO A 38 -16.24 0.56 -6.03
CA PRO A 38 -17.23 0.60 -4.97
C PRO A 38 -17.55 -0.80 -4.45
N GLY A 39 -17.49 -0.99 -3.15
CA GLY A 39 -17.68 -2.28 -2.49
C GLY A 39 -16.39 -3.08 -2.25
N ASP A 40 -15.29 -2.75 -2.94
CA ASP A 40 -13.99 -3.38 -2.68
C ASP A 40 -13.42 -2.98 -1.32
N ARG A 41 -12.59 -3.84 -0.76
CA ARG A 41 -11.90 -3.63 0.51
C ARG A 41 -10.39 -3.54 0.33
N MET A 42 -9.80 -2.47 0.85
CA MET A 42 -8.37 -2.28 1.00
C MET A 42 -7.98 -2.52 2.47
N VAL A 43 -6.91 -3.27 2.69
CA VAL A 43 -6.32 -3.44 4.03
C VAL A 43 -4.86 -2.99 4.04
N SER A 44 -4.50 -2.09 4.97
CA SER A 44 -3.11 -1.75 5.26
C SER A 44 -2.54 -2.76 6.25
N LEU A 45 -1.43 -3.42 5.87
CA LEU A 45 -0.80 -4.48 6.66
C LEU A 45 0.34 -4.01 7.57
N THR A 46 0.71 -2.74 7.45
CA THR A 46 1.84 -2.13 8.16
C THR A 46 1.43 -0.95 9.02
N GLY A 47 0.22 -1.03 9.57
CA GLY A 47 -0.37 0.03 10.37
C GLY A 47 -0.96 1.16 9.52
N LEU A 48 -1.09 2.34 10.13
CA LEU A 48 -1.64 3.52 9.48
C LEU A 48 -0.72 3.98 8.33
N PRO A 49 -1.24 4.19 7.12
CA PRO A 49 -0.47 4.72 6.00
C PRO A 49 0.07 6.13 6.27
N TYR A 50 1.02 6.57 5.43
CA TYR A 50 1.56 7.92 5.48
C TYR A 50 0.46 8.98 5.40
N ASP A 51 0.64 10.09 6.12
CA ASP A 51 -0.37 11.13 6.33
C ASP A 51 -0.99 11.70 5.04
N THR A 52 -0.17 11.88 3.99
CA THR A 52 -0.68 12.38 2.70
C THR A 52 -1.69 11.42 2.03
N LEU A 53 -1.70 10.15 2.41
CA LEU A 53 -2.66 9.17 1.92
C LEU A 53 -3.99 9.19 2.70
N HIS A 54 -4.01 9.81 3.89
CA HIS A 54 -5.22 9.85 4.72
C HIS A 54 -6.38 10.51 3.98
N GLY A 55 -6.15 11.66 3.32
CA GLY A 55 -7.15 12.34 2.51
C GLY A 55 -7.62 11.49 1.32
N VAL A 56 -6.71 10.79 0.66
CA VAL A 56 -7.03 9.89 -0.48
C VAL A 56 -7.93 8.74 -0.04
N ILE A 57 -7.64 8.15 1.11
CA ILE A 57 -8.44 7.04 1.67
C ILE A 57 -9.75 7.56 2.27
N GLY A 58 -9.75 8.75 2.86
CA GLY A 58 -10.88 9.30 3.60
C GLY A 58 -10.78 9.03 5.11
N LEU A 59 -9.56 9.12 5.68
CA LEU A 59 -9.31 8.94 7.12
C LEU A 59 -9.37 10.24 7.92
N GLY A 60 -9.50 11.40 7.25
CA GLY A 60 -9.65 12.70 7.88
C GLY A 60 -11.06 12.96 8.42
N GLN A 61 -11.28 14.15 9.00
CA GLN A 61 -12.62 14.58 9.44
C GLN A 61 -13.54 14.75 8.21
N LYS A 62 -14.79 14.32 8.34
CA LYS A 62 -15.78 14.27 7.25
C LYS A 62 -16.00 15.59 6.51
N GLU A 63 -15.72 16.71 7.12
CA GLU A 63 -15.94 18.05 6.57
C GLU A 63 -14.81 18.53 5.64
N GLU A 64 -13.66 17.87 5.68
CA GLU A 64 -12.45 18.31 4.97
C GLU A 64 -12.10 17.46 3.74
N VAL A 65 -12.71 16.29 3.60
CA VAL A 65 -12.34 15.32 2.56
C VAL A 65 -13.54 14.97 1.70
N SER A 66 -13.47 15.36 0.44
CA SER A 66 -14.45 15.04 -0.59
C SER A 66 -13.74 14.35 -1.77
N GLY A 67 -14.33 13.28 -2.31
CA GLY A 67 -13.77 12.50 -3.41
C GLY A 67 -12.74 11.46 -2.98
N SER A 68 -12.76 11.05 -1.71
CA SER A 68 -11.91 9.98 -1.19
C SER A 68 -12.37 8.59 -1.64
N LEU A 69 -11.52 7.57 -1.46
CA LEU A 69 -11.90 6.16 -1.71
C LEU A 69 -13.16 5.75 -0.93
N LYS A 70 -13.28 6.20 0.33
CA LYS A 70 -14.48 5.95 1.15
C LYS A 70 -15.74 6.59 0.58
N ASP A 71 -15.63 7.81 0.03
CA ASP A 71 -16.77 8.49 -0.63
C ASP A 71 -17.23 7.72 -1.88
N PHE A 72 -16.33 7.04 -2.55
CA PHE A 72 -16.64 6.13 -3.67
C PHE A 72 -17.04 4.72 -3.23
N GLY A 73 -17.26 4.50 -1.93
CA GLY A 73 -17.75 3.23 -1.41
C GLY A 73 -16.71 2.15 -1.23
N VAL A 74 -15.42 2.49 -1.25
CA VAL A 74 -14.33 1.58 -0.90
C VAL A 74 -14.22 1.45 0.61
N GLN A 75 -14.07 0.23 1.10
CA GLN A 75 -13.88 -0.07 2.51
C GLN A 75 -12.39 -0.06 2.83
N TYR A 76 -12.02 0.62 3.92
CA TYR A 76 -10.66 0.63 4.42
C TYR A 76 -10.58 -0.02 5.80
N GLU A 77 -9.60 -0.88 5.95
CA GLU A 77 -9.21 -1.47 7.23
C GLU A 77 -7.70 -1.38 7.39
N GLN A 78 -7.21 -1.48 8.61
CA GLN A 78 -5.79 -1.62 8.89
C GLN A 78 -5.54 -2.71 9.91
N LEU A 79 -4.42 -3.38 9.76
CA LEU A 79 -3.84 -4.24 10.75
C LEU A 79 -2.82 -3.43 11.55
N ASP A 80 -3.12 -3.18 12.81
CA ASP A 80 -2.22 -2.41 13.66
C ASP A 80 -0.92 -3.16 13.90
N LEU A 81 0.14 -2.41 14.07
CA LEU A 81 1.43 -2.93 14.48
C LEU A 81 1.36 -3.45 15.92
N LEU A 82 2.30 -4.31 16.28
CA LEU A 82 2.48 -4.74 17.65
C LEU A 82 2.97 -3.56 18.53
N GLU A 83 2.88 -3.70 19.84
CA GLU A 83 3.28 -2.67 20.82
C GLU A 83 4.75 -2.23 20.66
N ASP A 84 5.61 -3.13 20.17
CA ASP A 84 7.02 -2.84 19.86
C ASP A 84 7.23 -2.21 18.47
N GLY A 85 6.16 -1.88 17.77
CA GLY A 85 6.17 -1.27 16.44
C GLY A 85 6.46 -2.24 15.29
N LYS A 86 6.56 -3.55 15.55
CA LYS A 86 6.77 -4.54 14.49
C LYS A 86 5.48 -4.94 13.79
N VAL A 87 5.61 -5.51 12.60
CA VAL A 87 4.49 -6.04 11.83
C VAL A 87 3.83 -7.19 12.58
N ASN A 88 2.51 -7.15 12.66
CA ASN A 88 1.71 -8.23 13.23
C ASN A 88 1.49 -9.34 12.19
N TYR A 89 2.51 -10.16 11.97
CA TYR A 89 2.47 -11.25 10.99
C TYR A 89 1.35 -12.24 11.25
N GLU A 90 1.02 -12.50 12.52
CA GLU A 90 -0.03 -13.46 12.91
C GLU A 90 -1.43 -12.97 12.53
N GLY A 91 -1.64 -11.66 12.51
CA GLY A 91 -2.91 -11.05 12.12
C GLY A 91 -3.15 -11.00 10.61
N ILE A 92 -2.09 -11.08 9.77
CA ILE A 92 -2.19 -10.93 8.32
C ILE A 92 -3.18 -11.92 7.68
N PRO A 93 -3.14 -13.24 7.98
CA PRO A 93 -4.05 -14.20 7.36
C PRO A 93 -5.53 -13.88 7.57
N GLN A 94 -5.89 -13.34 8.72
CA GLN A 94 -7.27 -12.93 8.98
C GLN A 94 -7.61 -11.61 8.30
N ALA A 95 -6.71 -10.64 8.35
CA ALA A 95 -6.92 -9.30 7.80
C ALA A 95 -7.14 -9.31 6.28
N VAL A 96 -6.44 -10.19 5.53
CA VAL A 96 -6.49 -10.20 4.07
C VAL A 96 -7.65 -11.01 3.47
N LYS A 97 -8.45 -11.72 4.28
CA LYS A 97 -9.59 -12.49 3.77
C LYS A 97 -10.58 -11.57 3.06
N GLY A 98 -10.78 -11.80 1.75
CA GLY A 98 -11.69 -11.00 0.92
C GLY A 98 -11.24 -9.56 0.64
N ALA A 99 -10.01 -9.18 0.98
CA ALA A 99 -9.45 -7.90 0.57
C ALA A 99 -9.14 -7.90 -0.91
N LYS A 100 -9.49 -6.82 -1.62
CA LYS A 100 -9.08 -6.61 -3.01
C LYS A 100 -7.63 -6.12 -3.09
N VAL A 101 -7.23 -5.24 -2.17
CA VAL A 101 -5.88 -4.69 -2.09
C VAL A 101 -5.30 -4.95 -0.70
N ALA A 102 -4.11 -5.55 -0.67
CA ALA A 102 -3.23 -5.64 0.49
C ALA A 102 -2.13 -4.58 0.33
N TYR A 103 -2.18 -3.53 1.15
CA TYR A 103 -1.27 -2.39 1.08
C TYR A 103 -0.14 -2.55 2.09
N ILE A 104 1.07 -2.32 1.64
CA ILE A 104 2.30 -2.39 2.44
C ILE A 104 3.03 -1.06 2.28
N GLN A 105 3.26 -0.33 3.35
CA GLN A 105 4.16 0.80 3.36
C GLN A 105 5.53 0.37 3.87
N ARG A 106 6.54 0.41 3.01
CA ARG A 106 7.90 -0.02 3.34
C ARG A 106 8.58 0.95 4.30
N SER A 107 8.58 2.23 3.97
CA SER A 107 9.20 3.25 4.79
C SER A 107 8.44 3.50 6.09
N ARG A 108 9.17 3.88 7.14
CA ARG A 108 8.54 4.24 8.43
C ARG A 108 7.89 5.62 8.42
N GLY A 109 8.12 6.44 7.39
CA GLY A 109 7.69 7.84 7.42
C GLY A 109 8.24 8.57 8.64
N TYR A 110 7.37 9.27 9.35
CA TYR A 110 7.72 9.96 10.62
C TYR A 110 7.48 9.11 11.88
N SER A 111 7.05 7.85 11.71
CA SER A 111 6.82 6.97 12.86
C SER A 111 8.13 6.41 13.42
N LEU A 112 8.09 5.95 14.68
CA LEU A 112 9.25 5.31 15.33
C LEU A 112 9.40 3.82 15.00
N ARG A 113 8.49 3.25 14.17
CA ARG A 113 8.58 1.85 13.77
C ARG A 113 9.82 1.60 12.91
N PRO A 114 10.36 0.37 12.83
CA PRO A 114 11.39 0.00 11.88
C PRO A 114 10.91 0.17 10.43
N SER A 115 11.81 0.49 9.50
CA SER A 115 11.57 0.31 8.07
C SER A 115 11.64 -1.18 7.74
N LEU A 116 10.91 -1.59 6.71
CA LEU A 116 10.87 -2.99 6.29
C LEU A 116 12.02 -3.29 5.32
N PHE A 117 12.70 -4.41 5.54
CA PHE A 117 13.61 -5.00 4.57
C PHE A 117 12.84 -5.83 3.53
N VAL A 118 13.53 -6.28 2.50
CA VAL A 118 12.91 -7.08 1.43
C VAL A 118 12.36 -8.39 1.99
N GLU A 119 13.06 -9.01 2.93
CA GLU A 119 12.66 -10.25 3.59
C GLU A 119 11.35 -10.10 4.38
N ASP A 120 11.13 -8.92 5.00
CA ASP A 120 9.86 -8.62 5.67
C ASP A 120 8.71 -8.58 4.66
N ILE A 121 8.94 -7.92 3.52
CA ILE A 121 7.95 -7.82 2.44
C ILE A 121 7.67 -9.19 1.85
N GLU A 122 8.69 -10.00 1.56
CA GLU A 122 8.53 -11.38 1.08
C GLU A 122 7.69 -12.23 2.04
N ARG A 123 7.95 -12.11 3.33
CA ARG A 123 7.16 -12.81 4.37
C ARG A 123 5.70 -12.37 4.36
N ILE A 124 5.44 -11.06 4.29
CA ILE A 124 4.08 -10.52 4.19
C ILE A 124 3.39 -11.05 2.94
N VAL A 125 4.05 -10.96 1.77
CA VAL A 125 3.55 -11.45 0.48
C VAL A 125 3.20 -12.93 0.56
N GLY A 126 4.08 -13.76 1.13
CA GLY A 126 3.85 -15.18 1.33
C GLY A 126 2.58 -15.47 2.16
N LEU A 127 2.38 -14.74 3.26
CA LEU A 127 1.19 -14.86 4.09
C LEU A 127 -0.08 -14.42 3.34
N VAL A 128 -0.03 -13.32 2.61
CA VAL A 128 -1.16 -12.86 1.79
C VAL A 128 -1.53 -13.91 0.75
N ARG A 129 -0.56 -14.40 -0.02
CA ARG A 129 -0.78 -15.38 -1.09
C ARG A 129 -1.32 -16.72 -0.59
N SER A 130 -0.93 -17.12 0.61
CA SER A 130 -1.44 -18.38 1.22
C SER A 130 -2.93 -18.35 1.54
N VAL A 131 -3.53 -17.16 1.72
CA VAL A 131 -4.95 -17.02 2.13
C VAL A 131 -5.80 -16.36 1.04
N ASN A 132 -5.24 -15.39 0.34
CA ASN A 132 -5.93 -14.63 -0.69
C ASN A 132 -5.00 -14.45 -1.92
N PRO A 133 -4.86 -15.48 -2.76
CA PRO A 133 -3.98 -15.43 -3.93
C PRO A 133 -4.38 -14.37 -4.96
N GLU A 134 -5.66 -13.98 -4.99
CA GLU A 134 -6.19 -12.99 -5.94
C GLU A 134 -6.01 -11.53 -5.46
N ALA A 135 -5.57 -11.31 -4.23
CA ALA A 135 -5.35 -9.96 -3.73
C ALA A 135 -4.28 -9.24 -4.54
N ILE A 136 -4.53 -8.00 -4.89
CA ILE A 136 -3.50 -7.12 -5.44
C ILE A 136 -2.62 -6.67 -4.28
N ILE A 137 -1.33 -6.97 -4.35
CA ILE A 137 -0.36 -6.51 -3.37
C ILE A 137 0.22 -5.20 -3.88
N MET A 138 0.02 -4.14 -3.12
CA MET A 138 0.56 -2.82 -3.44
C MET A 138 1.60 -2.42 -2.41
N VAL A 139 2.83 -2.19 -2.86
CA VAL A 139 3.94 -1.76 -1.99
C VAL A 139 4.26 -0.31 -2.28
N ASP A 140 4.10 0.55 -1.27
CA ASP A 140 4.70 1.89 -1.27
C ASP A 140 6.17 1.76 -0.90
N ASN A 141 7.02 1.79 -1.93
CA ASN A 141 8.47 1.58 -1.80
C ASN A 141 9.26 2.90 -1.68
N CYS A 142 8.61 4.00 -1.36
CA CYS A 142 9.26 5.30 -1.23
C CYS A 142 10.48 5.21 -0.29
N TYR A 143 11.61 5.71 -0.77
CA TYR A 143 12.95 5.63 -0.15
C TYR A 143 13.59 4.23 -0.10
N GLY A 144 12.95 3.21 -0.65
CA GLY A 144 13.47 1.85 -0.66
C GLY A 144 13.95 1.33 -2.01
N GLU A 145 13.97 2.19 -3.06
CA GLU A 145 14.15 1.80 -4.45
C GLU A 145 15.46 1.04 -4.72
N PHE A 146 16.52 1.35 -3.99
CA PHE A 146 17.84 0.74 -4.15
C PHE A 146 18.35 0.10 -2.84
N VAL A 147 17.47 -0.12 -1.87
CA VAL A 147 17.82 -0.74 -0.58
C VAL A 147 17.36 -2.20 -0.60
N GLN A 148 18.31 -3.10 -0.33
CA GLN A 148 18.08 -4.54 -0.17
C GLN A 148 17.56 -4.87 1.23
#